data_720cce163b5c24342efd1fe26e38175c
#
_entry.id   720cce163b5c24342efd1fe26e38175c
#
_cell.length_a   1.000
_cell.length_b   1.000
_cell.length_c   1.000
_cell.angle_alpha   90.00
_cell.angle_beta   90.00
_cell.angle_gamma   90.00
#
_symmetry.space_group_name_H-M   'P 1'
#
loop_
_entity.id
_entity.type
_entity.pdbx_description
1 polymer ?
#
loop_
_entity_poly.entity_id
_entity_poly.type
_entity_poly.pdbx_seq_one_letter_code
_entity_poly.pdbx_strand_id
1 'polypeptide(L)'
;DYTAAIFAYCLNAESVTIWKDVPGVMNADPRYFENASLLNQISYREAIELAFYGATVIHPKTLQPLQKKEIPLYVKSFINPLLKGTSVSKGVDLEPYLPCFIVKRNQLLISLSSIDFSFIMEENISEIFALFHQFKIKVNLIQNSAISFSVCVEDKFDNFNELNAIL
;
A
#
# COMPACT_ATOMS: atom_id res chain seq x y z
N ASP A 1 -5.14 -10.06 12.29
CA ASP A 1 -3.98 -10.45 11.47
C ASP A 1 -2.65 -10.16 12.17
N TYR A 2 -2.42 -8.91 12.61
CA TYR A 2 -1.15 -8.51 13.23
C TYR A 2 -0.81 -9.29 14.51
N THR A 3 -1.77 -9.51 15.38
CA THR A 3 -1.60 -10.31 16.60
C THR A 3 -1.16 -11.75 16.27
N ALA A 4 -1.78 -12.38 15.27
CA ALA A 4 -1.40 -13.72 14.83
C ALA A 4 0.07 -13.76 14.33
N ALA A 5 0.51 -12.73 13.61
CA ALA A 5 1.89 -12.62 13.15
C ALA A 5 2.89 -12.44 14.30
N ILE A 6 2.53 -11.70 15.35
CA ILE A 6 3.34 -11.57 16.58
C ILE A 6 3.47 -12.94 17.28
N PHE A 7 2.36 -13.66 17.47
CA PHE A 7 2.41 -14.99 18.07
C PHE A 7 3.25 -15.97 17.25
N ALA A 8 3.08 -15.97 15.93
CA ALA A 8 3.89 -16.80 15.05
C ALA A 8 5.40 -16.49 15.18
N TYR A 9 5.73 -15.21 15.24
CA TYR A 9 7.11 -14.77 15.45
C TYR A 9 7.66 -15.25 16.79
N CYS A 10 6.91 -15.11 17.89
CA CYS A 10 7.35 -15.52 19.22
C CYS A 10 7.51 -17.04 19.34
N LEU A 11 6.62 -17.81 18.71
CA LEU A 11 6.59 -19.26 18.77
C LEU A 11 7.49 -19.94 17.73
N ASN A 12 8.15 -19.19 16.84
CA ASN A 12 8.86 -19.71 15.66
C ASN A 12 7.97 -20.65 14.84
N ALA A 13 6.75 -20.23 14.55
CA ALA A 13 5.80 -21.04 13.81
C ALA A 13 6.32 -21.36 12.40
N GLU A 14 6.00 -22.52 11.88
CA GLU A 14 6.37 -22.94 10.52
C GLU A 14 5.62 -22.16 9.46
N SER A 15 4.40 -21.69 9.76
CA SER A 15 3.59 -20.89 8.87
C SER A 15 2.46 -20.17 9.62
N VAL A 16 1.82 -19.20 8.95
CA VAL A 16 0.59 -18.54 9.42
C VAL A 16 -0.47 -18.64 8.33
N THR A 17 -1.67 -19.02 8.68
CA THR A 17 -2.83 -18.95 7.79
C THR A 17 -3.82 -17.93 8.31
N ILE A 18 -4.17 -16.94 7.48
CA ILE A 18 -5.21 -15.96 7.74
C ILE A 18 -6.43 -16.33 6.90
N TRP A 19 -7.55 -16.55 7.58
CA TRP A 19 -8.82 -16.87 6.95
C TRP A 19 -9.62 -15.59 6.72
N LYS A 20 -10.03 -15.37 5.47
CA LYS A 20 -10.77 -14.18 5.02
C LYS A 20 -12.06 -14.60 4.30
N ASP A 21 -12.90 -13.60 4.03
CA ASP A 21 -14.09 -13.72 3.18
C ASP A 21 -13.78 -13.65 1.67
N VAL A 22 -12.52 -13.41 1.33
CA VAL A 22 -12.02 -13.35 -0.05
C VAL A 22 -11.17 -14.58 -0.39
N PRO A 23 -11.02 -14.94 -1.67
CA PRO A 23 -10.28 -16.15 -2.07
C PRO A 23 -8.77 -16.06 -1.80
N GLY A 24 -8.24 -14.87 -1.63
CA GLY A 24 -6.82 -14.56 -1.42
C GLY A 24 -6.51 -13.14 -1.87
N VAL A 25 -5.26 -12.87 -2.21
CA VAL A 25 -4.82 -11.60 -2.78
C VAL A 25 -5.07 -11.64 -4.29
N MET A 26 -5.71 -10.62 -4.82
CA MET A 26 -5.99 -10.51 -6.25
C MET A 26 -5.13 -9.41 -6.89
N ASN A 27 -4.86 -9.52 -8.17
CA ASN A 27 -4.10 -8.53 -8.93
C ASN A 27 -4.84 -7.19 -9.10
N ALA A 28 -6.15 -7.19 -8.88
CA ALA A 28 -6.99 -5.99 -8.88
C ALA A 28 -8.22 -6.21 -7.99
N ASP A 29 -8.89 -5.14 -7.60
CA ASP A 29 -10.14 -5.23 -6.85
C ASP A 29 -11.28 -5.63 -7.80
N PRO A 30 -11.94 -6.80 -7.61
CA PRO A 30 -12.99 -7.28 -8.49
C PRO A 30 -14.23 -6.37 -8.54
N ARG A 31 -14.37 -5.45 -7.58
CA ARG A 31 -15.46 -4.45 -7.60
C ARG A 31 -15.25 -3.40 -8.69
N TYR A 32 -14.03 -3.25 -9.21
CA TYR A 32 -13.66 -2.29 -10.26
C TYR A 32 -13.15 -2.96 -11.53
N PHE A 33 -12.67 -4.19 -11.44
CA PHE A 33 -12.06 -4.94 -12.55
C PHE A 33 -12.68 -6.33 -12.64
N GLU A 34 -13.58 -6.53 -13.58
CA GLU A 34 -14.31 -7.80 -13.77
C GLU A 34 -13.38 -9.00 -14.01
N ASN A 35 -12.23 -8.75 -14.64
CA ASN A 35 -11.23 -9.77 -14.99
C ASN A 35 -10.11 -9.89 -13.93
N ALA A 36 -10.37 -9.46 -12.69
CA ALA A 36 -9.39 -9.60 -11.61
C ALA A 36 -9.07 -11.09 -11.36
N SER A 37 -7.80 -11.41 -11.24
CA SER A 37 -7.29 -12.77 -11.08
C SER A 37 -6.63 -12.98 -9.74
N LEU A 38 -6.76 -14.19 -9.18
CA LEU A 38 -6.11 -14.58 -7.94
C LEU A 38 -4.60 -14.71 -8.16
N LEU A 39 -3.82 -14.15 -7.25
CA LEU A 39 -2.39 -14.35 -7.16
C LEU A 39 -2.13 -15.58 -6.28
N ASN A 40 -1.58 -16.63 -6.86
CA ASN A 40 -1.30 -17.88 -6.13
C ASN A 40 -0.13 -17.71 -5.17
N GLN A 41 0.86 -16.91 -5.59
CA GLN A 41 2.10 -16.68 -4.88
C GLN A 41 2.59 -15.26 -5.09
N ILE A 42 3.03 -14.62 -4.01
CA ILE A 42 3.65 -13.29 -4.02
C ILE A 42 4.79 -13.23 -3.00
N SER A 43 5.77 -12.38 -3.25
CA SER A 43 6.83 -12.10 -2.27
C SER A 43 6.34 -11.19 -1.15
N TYR A 44 7.05 -11.15 -0.01
CA TYR A 44 6.77 -10.18 1.05
C TYR A 44 6.83 -8.73 0.54
N ARG A 45 7.77 -8.45 -0.37
CA ARG A 45 7.95 -7.10 -0.94
C ARG A 45 6.72 -6.68 -1.72
N GLU A 46 6.25 -7.53 -2.63
CA GLU A 46 5.04 -7.27 -3.41
C GLU A 46 3.80 -7.14 -2.51
N ALA A 47 3.66 -8.01 -1.51
CA ALA A 47 2.56 -7.94 -0.56
C ALA A 47 2.55 -6.63 0.25
N ILE A 48 3.73 -6.13 0.65
CA ILE A 48 3.87 -4.85 1.36
C ILE A 48 3.49 -3.69 0.44
N GLU A 49 3.98 -3.67 -0.80
CA GLU A 49 3.65 -2.64 -1.79
C GLU A 49 2.14 -2.61 -2.08
N LEU A 50 1.54 -3.76 -2.40
CA LEU A 50 0.11 -3.86 -2.62
C LEU A 50 -0.70 -3.35 -1.42
N ALA A 51 -0.32 -3.77 -0.21
CA ALA A 51 -1.01 -3.36 1.01
C ALA A 51 -0.82 -1.87 1.33
N PHE A 52 0.34 -1.29 1.06
CA PHE A 52 0.64 0.12 1.28
C PHE A 52 -0.22 1.03 0.39
N TYR A 53 -0.35 0.68 -0.88
CA TYR A 53 -1.13 1.47 -1.84
C TYR A 53 -2.64 1.24 -1.74
N GLY A 54 -3.12 0.25 -0.99
CA GLY A 54 -4.53 0.13 -0.69
C GLY A 54 -5.19 -1.23 -0.88
N ALA A 55 -4.44 -2.26 -1.21
CA ALA A 55 -4.96 -3.63 -1.17
C ALA A 55 -5.20 -4.05 0.30
N THR A 56 -6.46 -4.06 0.73
CA THR A 56 -6.85 -4.18 2.15
C THR A 56 -6.86 -5.63 2.68
N VAL A 57 -6.48 -6.61 1.86
CA VAL A 57 -6.54 -8.03 2.24
C VAL A 57 -5.57 -8.36 3.38
N ILE A 58 -4.36 -7.78 3.36
CA ILE A 58 -3.33 -7.95 4.40
C ILE A 58 -2.89 -6.56 4.87
N HIS A 59 -2.78 -6.36 6.19
CA HIS A 59 -2.22 -5.12 6.70
C HIS A 59 -0.68 -5.16 6.64
N PRO A 60 0.03 -4.10 6.17
CA PRO A 60 1.49 -4.11 6.03
C PRO A 60 2.24 -4.51 7.31
N LYS A 61 1.76 -4.06 8.47
CA LYS A 61 2.37 -4.42 9.78
C LYS A 61 2.35 -5.92 10.07
N THR A 62 1.40 -6.67 9.50
CA THR A 62 1.33 -8.14 9.65
C THR A 62 2.52 -8.83 9.02
N LEU A 63 3.02 -8.30 7.91
CA LEU A 63 4.12 -8.89 7.15
C LEU A 63 5.49 -8.68 7.81
N GLN A 64 5.69 -7.60 8.54
CA GLN A 64 6.99 -7.24 9.12
C GLN A 64 7.58 -8.30 10.07
N PRO A 65 6.84 -8.80 11.09
CA PRO A 65 7.37 -9.84 11.96
C PRO A 65 7.58 -11.16 11.23
N LEU A 66 6.74 -11.51 10.28
CA LEU A 66 6.85 -12.75 9.50
C LEU A 66 8.07 -12.73 8.59
N GLN A 67 8.31 -11.62 7.89
CA GLN A 67 9.49 -11.45 7.04
C GLN A 67 10.80 -11.61 7.82
N LYS A 68 10.88 -11.08 9.06
CA LYS A 68 12.10 -11.18 9.88
C LYS A 68 12.53 -12.62 10.18
N LYS A 69 11.58 -13.53 10.27
CA LYS A 69 11.81 -14.97 10.52
C LYS A 69 11.51 -15.85 9.31
N GLU A 70 11.21 -15.24 8.18
CA GLU A 70 10.89 -15.93 6.92
C GLU A 70 9.72 -16.91 7.06
N ILE A 71 8.74 -16.60 7.94
CA ILE A 71 7.57 -17.43 8.21
C ILE A 71 6.54 -17.24 7.11
N PRO A 72 6.23 -18.24 6.27
CA PRO A 72 5.25 -18.12 5.20
C PRO A 72 3.86 -17.73 5.73
N LEU A 73 3.18 -16.84 5.00
CA LEU A 73 1.80 -16.45 5.27
C LEU A 73 0.90 -16.99 4.16
N TYR A 74 -0.18 -17.63 4.54
CA TYR A 74 -1.23 -18.06 3.63
C TYR A 74 -2.50 -17.24 3.88
N VAL A 75 -3.08 -16.73 2.81
CA VAL A 75 -4.41 -16.07 2.83
C VAL A 75 -5.40 -17.01 2.17
N LYS A 76 -6.37 -17.48 2.93
CA LYS A 76 -7.36 -18.46 2.47
C LYS A 76 -8.78 -17.98 2.75
N SER A 77 -9.72 -18.49 1.95
CA SER A 77 -11.14 -18.23 2.15
C SER A 77 -11.76 -19.15 3.18
N PHE A 78 -12.43 -18.58 4.20
CA PHE A 78 -13.26 -19.40 5.10
C PHE A 78 -14.61 -19.77 4.46
N ILE A 79 -15.04 -19.08 3.39
CA ILE A 79 -16.25 -19.41 2.63
C ILE A 79 -16.01 -20.65 1.78
N ASN A 80 -14.81 -20.77 1.17
CA ASN A 80 -14.42 -21.94 0.41
C ASN A 80 -13.01 -22.42 0.83
N PRO A 81 -12.91 -23.22 1.91
CA PRO A 81 -11.63 -23.66 2.47
C PRO A 81 -10.80 -24.57 1.56
N LEU A 82 -11.41 -25.15 0.51
CA LEU A 82 -10.72 -26.02 -0.46
C LEU A 82 -9.86 -25.23 -1.45
N LEU A 83 -10.07 -23.94 -1.60
CA LEU A 83 -9.21 -23.09 -2.44
C LEU A 83 -7.81 -22.98 -1.83
N LYS A 84 -6.80 -23.01 -2.69
CA LYS A 84 -5.39 -22.88 -2.28
C LYS A 84 -5.12 -21.52 -1.62
N GLY A 85 -5.79 -20.46 -2.08
CA GLY A 85 -5.55 -19.09 -1.63
C GLY A 85 -4.25 -18.53 -2.18
N THR A 86 -3.70 -17.53 -1.49
CA THR A 86 -2.43 -16.89 -1.83
C THR A 86 -1.37 -17.24 -0.80
N SER A 87 -0.17 -17.61 -1.25
CA SER A 87 1.00 -17.74 -0.40
C SER A 87 1.88 -16.48 -0.49
N VAL A 88 2.39 -16.03 0.65
CA VAL A 88 3.35 -14.93 0.76
C VAL A 88 4.62 -15.45 1.41
N SER A 89 5.75 -15.40 0.72
CA SER A 89 7.01 -15.92 1.23
C SER A 89 8.22 -15.16 0.67
N LYS A 90 9.42 -15.51 1.14
CA LYS A 90 10.67 -14.88 0.70
C LYS A 90 11.14 -15.48 -0.62
N GLY A 91 11.65 -14.61 -1.51
CA GLY A 91 12.41 -15.04 -2.70
C GLY A 91 11.59 -15.75 -3.77
N VAL A 92 10.27 -15.61 -3.73
CA VAL A 92 9.37 -16.14 -4.76
C VAL A 92 9.01 -15.05 -5.76
N ASP A 93 8.73 -15.46 -6.98
CA ASP A 93 8.20 -14.58 -8.02
C ASP A 93 6.67 -14.52 -7.95
N LEU A 94 6.12 -13.45 -8.50
CA LEU A 94 4.69 -13.27 -8.64
C LEU A 94 4.08 -14.35 -9.54
N GLU A 95 3.09 -15.09 -9.05
CA GLU A 95 2.40 -16.12 -9.83
C GLU A 95 0.87 -15.99 -9.70
N PRO A 96 0.14 -15.88 -10.83
CA PRO A 96 0.63 -15.66 -12.20
C PRO A 96 1.34 -14.30 -12.33
N TYR A 97 2.30 -14.19 -13.25
CA TYR A 97 2.97 -12.92 -13.55
C TYR A 97 2.04 -11.98 -14.32
N LEU A 98 1.31 -11.18 -13.58
CA LEU A 98 0.29 -10.25 -14.07
C LEU A 98 0.51 -8.85 -13.51
N PRO A 99 0.18 -7.80 -14.25
CA PRO A 99 0.16 -6.45 -13.69
C PRO A 99 -0.89 -6.34 -12.58
N CYS A 100 -0.52 -5.63 -11.51
CA CYS A 100 -1.41 -5.37 -10.38
C CYS A 100 -1.94 -3.93 -10.46
N PHE A 101 -3.24 -3.77 -10.23
CA PHE A 101 -3.93 -2.48 -10.29
C PHE A 101 -4.58 -2.16 -8.95
N ILE A 102 -4.24 -1.00 -8.39
CA ILE A 102 -4.83 -0.52 -7.15
C ILE A 102 -5.57 0.77 -7.43
N VAL A 103 -6.85 0.82 -7.09
CA VAL A 103 -7.68 2.02 -7.19
C VAL A 103 -7.76 2.69 -5.82
N LYS A 104 -7.31 3.93 -5.74
CA LYS A 104 -7.47 4.77 -4.57
C LYS A 104 -8.33 5.97 -4.92
N ARG A 105 -9.49 6.08 -4.26
CA ARG A 105 -10.46 7.17 -4.50
C ARG A 105 -10.22 8.36 -3.57
N ASN A 106 -10.91 9.45 -3.86
CA ASN A 106 -10.92 10.66 -3.04
C ASN A 106 -9.50 11.22 -2.83
N GLN A 107 -8.76 11.33 -3.94
CA GLN A 107 -7.44 11.92 -3.96
C GLN A 107 -7.50 13.32 -4.54
N LEU A 108 -6.72 14.24 -3.96
CA LEU A 108 -6.47 15.55 -4.51
C LEU A 108 -5.11 15.56 -5.20
N LEU A 109 -5.05 16.12 -6.40
CA LEU A 109 -3.79 16.39 -7.08
C LEU A 109 -3.42 17.85 -6.82
N ILE A 110 -2.31 18.07 -6.14
CA ILE A 110 -1.74 19.39 -5.87
C ILE A 110 -0.49 19.51 -6.73
N SER A 111 -0.42 20.57 -7.52
CA SER A 111 0.76 20.90 -8.32
C SER A 111 1.25 22.28 -7.94
N LEU A 112 2.47 22.36 -7.46
CA LEU A 112 3.16 23.59 -7.10
C LEU A 112 4.22 23.86 -8.16
N SER A 113 4.31 25.11 -8.60
CA SER A 113 5.32 25.55 -9.56
C SER A 113 5.87 26.90 -9.17
N SER A 114 7.14 27.14 -9.46
CA SER A 114 7.73 28.46 -9.27
C SER A 114 7.11 29.46 -10.25
N ILE A 115 6.89 30.70 -9.78
CA ILE A 115 6.32 31.80 -10.60
C ILE A 115 7.34 32.31 -11.60
N ASP A 116 8.61 32.33 -11.22
CA ASP A 116 9.73 32.91 -11.95
C ASP A 116 10.61 31.88 -12.69
N PHE A 117 10.12 30.63 -12.82
CA PHE A 117 10.87 29.48 -13.35
C PHE A 117 12.14 29.15 -12.57
N SER A 118 12.28 29.58 -11.34
CA SER A 118 13.34 29.14 -10.44
C SER A 118 13.21 27.62 -10.15
N PHE A 119 14.33 27.00 -9.85
CA PHE A 119 14.31 25.57 -9.48
C PHE A 119 13.68 25.37 -8.11
N ILE A 120 12.88 24.31 -8.00
CA ILE A 120 12.36 23.86 -6.70
C ILE A 120 13.48 23.08 -6.01
N MET A 121 14.01 23.67 -4.95
CA MET A 121 15.12 23.12 -4.17
C MET A 121 14.60 22.22 -3.05
N GLU A 122 15.49 21.42 -2.46
CA GLU A 122 15.19 20.52 -1.36
C GLU A 122 14.59 21.22 -0.14
N GLU A 123 14.99 22.46 0.10
CA GLU A 123 14.46 23.31 1.18
C GLU A 123 12.96 23.57 0.99
N ASN A 124 12.54 23.94 -0.23
CA ASN A 124 11.15 24.19 -0.56
C ASN A 124 10.30 22.91 -0.38
N ILE A 125 10.83 21.77 -0.83
CA ILE A 125 10.17 20.46 -0.67
C ILE A 125 10.01 20.14 0.82
N SER A 126 11.03 20.40 1.64
CA SER A 126 10.99 20.17 3.09
C SER A 126 9.90 21.01 3.76
N GLU A 127 9.77 22.28 3.41
CA GLU A 127 8.73 23.17 3.94
C GLU A 127 7.34 22.70 3.53
N ILE A 128 7.14 22.30 2.27
CA ILE A 128 5.88 21.74 1.78
C ILE A 128 5.47 20.49 2.56
N PHE A 129 6.42 19.57 2.79
CA PHE A 129 6.13 18.38 3.61
C PHE A 129 5.84 18.70 5.07
N ALA A 130 6.49 19.70 5.66
CA ALA A 130 6.18 20.16 7.00
C ALA A 130 4.74 20.68 7.09
N LEU A 131 4.28 21.43 6.10
CA LEU A 131 2.89 21.87 6.00
C LEU A 131 1.93 20.70 5.85
N PHE A 132 2.17 19.75 4.95
CA PHE A 132 1.33 18.55 4.82
C PHE A 132 1.21 17.78 6.14
N HIS A 133 2.31 17.65 6.87
CA HIS A 133 2.30 17.01 8.20
C HIS A 133 1.48 17.81 9.22
N GLN A 134 1.67 19.13 9.27
CA GLN A 134 0.94 20.03 10.18
C GLN A 134 -0.57 19.94 9.95
N PHE A 135 -1.00 19.95 8.69
CA PHE A 135 -2.41 19.86 8.30
C PHE A 135 -2.94 18.42 8.21
N LYS A 136 -2.13 17.41 8.61
CA LYS A 136 -2.51 15.97 8.60
C LYS A 136 -2.95 15.47 7.22
N ILE A 137 -2.42 16.06 6.16
CA ILE A 137 -2.65 15.64 4.79
C ILE A 137 -1.65 14.54 4.44
N LYS A 138 -2.18 13.39 4.02
CA LYS A 138 -1.34 12.24 3.69
C LYS A 138 -0.94 12.23 2.23
N VAL A 139 0.36 12.32 1.97
CA VAL A 139 0.92 12.19 0.61
C VAL A 139 0.97 10.70 0.22
N ASN A 140 0.44 10.37 -0.96
CA ASN A 140 0.40 9.01 -1.51
C ASN A 140 1.33 8.83 -2.71
N LEU A 141 1.48 9.84 -3.56
CA LEU A 141 2.33 9.81 -4.74
C LEU A 141 3.01 11.16 -4.90
N ILE A 142 4.25 11.12 -5.34
CA ILE A 142 5.08 12.31 -5.54
C ILE A 142 5.65 12.25 -6.95
N GLN A 143 5.59 13.36 -7.65
CA GLN A 143 6.30 13.59 -8.89
C GLN A 143 7.02 14.93 -8.79
N ASN A 144 8.32 14.90 -8.91
CA ASN A 144 9.16 16.08 -8.90
C ASN A 144 9.75 16.35 -10.29
N SER A 145 9.86 17.64 -10.65
CA SER A 145 10.62 18.11 -11.80
C SER A 145 11.48 19.32 -11.37
N ALA A 146 12.23 19.89 -12.29
CA ALA A 146 13.10 21.04 -11.98
C ALA A 146 12.31 22.26 -11.46
N ILE A 147 11.12 22.51 -11.98
CA ILE A 147 10.32 23.71 -11.72
C ILE A 147 8.91 23.43 -11.19
N SER A 148 8.58 22.15 -10.96
CA SER A 148 7.27 21.77 -10.45
C SER A 148 7.37 20.59 -9.50
N PHE A 149 6.51 20.59 -8.48
CA PHE A 149 6.35 19.53 -7.50
C PHE A 149 4.87 19.17 -7.44
N SER A 150 4.55 17.95 -7.86
CA SER A 150 3.17 17.46 -7.90
C SER A 150 3.01 16.31 -6.93
N VAL A 151 1.94 16.35 -6.16
CA VAL A 151 1.61 15.28 -5.19
C VAL A 151 0.15 14.88 -5.31
N CYS A 152 -0.09 13.59 -5.16
CA CYS A 152 -1.41 13.05 -4.95
C CYS A 152 -1.61 12.81 -3.45
N VAL A 153 -2.60 13.46 -2.86
CA VAL A 153 -2.81 13.46 -1.40
C VAL A 153 -4.20 12.97 -1.02
N GLU A 154 -4.30 12.45 0.20
CA GLU A 154 -5.55 12.10 0.84
C GLU A 154 -5.82 13.08 1.98
N ASP A 155 -6.91 13.85 1.85
CA ASP A 155 -7.38 14.78 2.87
C ASP A 155 -8.58 14.18 3.62
N LYS A 156 -8.29 13.48 4.73
CA LYS A 156 -9.32 12.84 5.56
C LYS A 156 -10.10 13.79 6.45
N PHE A 157 -9.55 14.97 6.69
CA PHE A 157 -10.06 15.91 7.69
C PHE A 157 -10.56 17.21 7.08
N ASP A 158 -10.60 17.30 5.75
CA ASP A 158 -11.02 18.47 4.98
C ASP A 158 -10.18 19.74 5.31
N ASN A 159 -8.89 19.54 5.52
CA ASN A 159 -7.94 20.60 5.89
C ASN A 159 -7.28 21.26 4.66
N PHE A 160 -7.58 20.80 3.46
CA PHE A 160 -6.93 21.30 2.24
C PHE A 160 -7.17 22.79 2.00
N ASN A 161 -8.36 23.29 2.30
CA ASN A 161 -8.69 24.71 2.09
C ASN A 161 -7.84 25.63 2.98
N GLU A 162 -7.56 25.21 4.21
CA GLU A 162 -6.68 25.93 5.13
C GLU A 162 -5.23 25.89 4.67
N LEU A 163 -4.77 24.72 4.23
CA LEU A 163 -3.44 24.56 3.65
C LEU A 163 -3.26 25.42 2.41
N ASN A 164 -4.21 25.41 1.49
CA ASN A 164 -4.16 26.15 0.23
C ASN A 164 -4.09 27.68 0.41
N ALA A 165 -4.52 28.19 1.55
CA ALA A 165 -4.39 29.61 1.89
C ALA A 165 -2.97 30.01 2.32
N ILE A 166 -2.11 29.04 2.61
CA ILE A 166 -0.73 29.23 3.09
C ILE A 166 0.29 28.93 1.98
N LEU A 167 -0.03 27.99 1.09
CA LEU A 167 0.79 27.66 -0.10
C LEU A 167 0.74 28.77 -1.14
#